data_28c231711adb365fe53ac949ffbfd2aa
#
_entry.id   28c231711adb365fe53ac949ffbfd2aa
#
_cell.length_a   1.000
_cell.length_b   1.000
_cell.length_c   1.000
_cell.angle_alpha   90.00
_cell.angle_beta   90.00
_cell.angle_gamma   90.00
#
_symmetry.space_group_name_H-M   'P 1'
#
loop_
_entity.id
_entity.type
_entity.pdbx_description
1 polymer ?
#
loop_
_entity_poly.entity_id
_entity_poly.type
_entity_poly.pdbx_seq_one_letter_code
_entity_poly.pdbx_strand_id
1 'polypeptide(L)'
;MSDTPRLHRAGPALLERARELRPLIEREAAAAEERGRLTEPVVDALHDAGLFTVWIPAPLGGAESAPTELLAVFEELSYADPSTGWVVMATTLENGTAGAYLGDDAVERIFAGPRAPLIAGQGTRPGTAVPENGGFRLSGQWSFASGMPHAQYAHSLGAVEGSDEVHICVTPIEDVKPLGNWDVLGLRATGSIDYAIEGAFVPESYTHVFTLDEPLRGGALYRLGLVDQALICHSGWALGVGRRLLDELARHAAARSGRPGQIAASDAFHTGFARAEAAFRAASALVRQTWADAERILEDGGRPGVRQETMLRLALNHITSTLTDTARFCYAAGGTSALRDGLTQRLFRDAHAGAAHITSGPQVLAACGRELAGLAPGESWVVFGLEPA
;
A
#
# COMPACT_ATOMS: atom_id res chain seq x y z
N MET A 1 -32.19 0.37 -17.84
CA MET A 1 -30.78 0.62 -18.15
C MET A 1 -30.07 0.60 -16.81
N SER A 2 -29.30 -0.43 -16.51
CA SER A 2 -28.50 -0.46 -15.26
C SER A 2 -27.47 0.66 -15.36
N ASP A 3 -27.49 1.57 -14.38
CA ASP A 3 -26.52 2.64 -14.29
C ASP A 3 -25.16 1.96 -13.99
N THR A 4 -24.30 1.86 -15.01
CA THR A 4 -22.97 1.29 -14.83
C THR A 4 -22.22 2.20 -13.85
N PRO A 5 -21.68 1.67 -12.74
CA PRO A 5 -20.98 2.49 -11.77
C PRO A 5 -19.83 3.25 -12.46
N ARG A 6 -19.84 4.58 -12.35
CA ARG A 6 -18.81 5.42 -12.95
C ARG A 6 -17.60 5.52 -12.02
N LEU A 7 -16.43 5.71 -12.61
CA LEU A 7 -15.23 6.04 -11.84
C LEU A 7 -15.36 7.47 -11.31
N HIS A 8 -15.19 7.64 -10.00
CA HIS A 8 -15.13 8.95 -9.37
C HIS A 8 -13.71 9.55 -9.50
N ARG A 9 -13.61 10.88 -9.51
CA ARG A 9 -12.34 11.60 -9.53
C ARG A 9 -12.33 12.64 -8.44
N ALA A 10 -11.35 12.55 -7.54
CA ALA A 10 -11.15 13.50 -6.45
C ALA A 10 -10.51 14.82 -6.92
N GLY A 11 -9.84 14.79 -8.08
CA GLY A 11 -9.08 15.92 -8.58
C GLY A 11 -7.72 16.13 -7.88
N PRO A 12 -6.98 17.20 -8.24
CA PRO A 12 -5.59 17.37 -7.80
C PRO A 12 -5.42 17.81 -6.34
N ALA A 13 -6.51 18.19 -5.65
CA ALA A 13 -6.42 18.84 -4.33
C ALA A 13 -5.74 17.95 -3.26
N LEU A 14 -5.98 16.64 -3.26
CA LEU A 14 -5.36 15.72 -2.29
C LEU A 14 -3.85 15.59 -2.52
N LEU A 15 -3.41 15.55 -3.77
CA LEU A 15 -1.98 15.54 -4.08
C LEU A 15 -1.30 16.86 -3.65
N GLU A 16 -1.95 17.99 -3.83
CA GLU A 16 -1.43 19.30 -3.40
C GLU A 16 -1.30 19.34 -1.87
N ARG A 17 -2.31 18.90 -1.14
CA ARG A 17 -2.25 18.77 0.33
C ARG A 17 -1.16 17.82 0.81
N ALA A 18 -0.96 16.69 0.13
CA ALA A 18 0.15 15.78 0.42
C ALA A 18 1.52 16.47 0.26
N ARG A 19 1.68 17.30 -0.78
CA ARG A 19 2.88 18.11 -1.00
C ARG A 19 3.10 19.16 0.09
N GLU A 20 2.04 19.83 0.53
CA GLU A 20 2.08 20.82 1.61
C GLU A 20 2.52 20.19 2.95
N LEU A 21 2.17 18.93 3.20
CA LEU A 21 2.56 18.20 4.40
C LEU A 21 4.01 17.69 4.37
N ARG A 22 4.68 17.64 3.22
CA ARG A 22 6.03 17.10 3.07
C ARG A 22 7.01 17.66 4.11
N PRO A 23 7.12 18.99 4.34
CA PRO A 23 8.07 19.51 5.32
C PRO A 23 7.81 19.05 6.76
N LEU A 24 6.55 18.83 7.14
CA LEU A 24 6.17 18.28 8.44
C LEU A 24 6.58 16.81 8.53
N ILE A 25 6.20 16.01 7.55
CA ILE A 25 6.50 14.57 7.50
C ILE A 25 8.01 14.33 7.56
N GLU A 26 8.80 15.04 6.75
CA GLU A 26 10.27 14.92 6.74
C GLU A 26 10.90 15.29 8.10
N ARG A 27 10.39 16.31 8.76
CA ARG A 27 10.89 16.75 10.08
C ARG A 27 10.60 15.73 11.17
N GLU A 28 9.42 15.10 11.13
CA GLU A 28 8.95 14.16 12.14
C GLU A 28 9.46 12.72 11.93
N ALA A 29 9.98 12.39 10.75
CA ALA A 29 10.30 11.03 10.34
C ALA A 29 11.33 10.32 11.26
N ALA A 30 12.32 11.03 11.79
CA ALA A 30 13.29 10.45 12.71
C ALA A 30 12.65 10.11 14.07
N ALA A 31 11.81 11.00 14.60
CA ALA A 31 11.10 10.77 15.85
C ALA A 31 10.04 9.65 15.70
N ALA A 32 9.41 9.55 14.54
CA ALA A 32 8.49 8.45 14.22
C ALA A 32 9.24 7.10 14.19
N GLU A 33 10.41 7.04 13.56
CA GLU A 33 11.24 5.83 13.55
C GLU A 33 11.65 5.39 14.96
N GLU A 34 12.08 6.35 15.81
CA GLU A 34 12.46 6.07 17.21
C GLU A 34 11.28 5.53 18.02
N ARG A 35 10.07 6.05 17.80
CA ARG A 35 8.85 5.62 18.51
C ARG A 35 8.23 4.34 17.95
N GLY A 36 8.66 3.89 16.78
CA GLY A 36 8.06 2.73 16.08
C GLY A 36 6.63 2.99 15.58
N ARG A 37 6.22 4.26 15.47
CA ARG A 37 4.90 4.68 14.94
C ARG A 37 4.95 6.13 14.48
N LEU A 38 4.00 6.53 13.64
CA LEU A 38 3.88 7.95 13.26
C LEU A 38 3.68 8.82 14.48
N THR A 39 4.15 10.08 14.39
CA THR A 39 3.92 11.06 15.46
C THR A 39 2.50 11.63 15.36
N GLU A 40 1.91 11.99 16.48
CA GLU A 40 0.57 12.59 16.54
C GLU A 40 0.44 13.82 15.61
N PRO A 41 1.41 14.75 15.54
CA PRO A 41 1.33 15.88 14.61
C PRO A 41 1.20 15.47 13.14
N VAL A 42 1.83 14.35 12.72
CA VAL A 42 1.71 13.83 11.36
C VAL A 42 0.34 13.19 11.15
N VAL A 43 -0.13 12.38 12.09
CA VAL A 43 -1.44 11.73 12.01
C VAL A 43 -2.57 12.78 11.98
N ASP A 44 -2.52 13.79 12.85
CA ASP A 44 -3.51 14.89 12.86
C ASP A 44 -3.51 15.66 11.54
N ALA A 45 -2.33 16.01 11.03
CA ALA A 45 -2.21 16.74 9.77
C ALA A 45 -2.72 15.93 8.56
N LEU A 46 -2.50 14.60 8.55
CA LEU A 46 -3.03 13.70 7.52
C LEU A 46 -4.57 13.64 7.56
N HIS A 47 -5.17 13.61 8.77
CA HIS A 47 -6.62 13.70 8.95
C HIS A 47 -7.17 15.04 8.45
N ASP A 48 -6.59 16.16 8.89
CA ASP A 48 -7.04 17.50 8.54
C ASP A 48 -6.92 17.79 7.03
N ALA A 49 -5.91 17.17 6.38
CA ALA A 49 -5.75 17.21 4.94
C ALA A 49 -6.70 16.25 4.17
N GLY A 50 -7.46 15.39 4.86
CA GLY A 50 -8.34 14.41 4.25
C GLY A 50 -7.63 13.23 3.59
N LEU A 51 -6.33 13.01 3.88
CA LEU A 51 -5.54 11.96 3.22
C LEU A 51 -5.91 10.55 3.68
N PHE A 52 -6.62 10.40 4.79
CA PHE A 52 -7.20 9.11 5.20
C PHE A 52 -8.55 8.80 4.53
N THR A 53 -9.08 9.69 3.67
CA THR A 53 -10.35 9.47 2.96
C THR A 53 -10.18 9.06 1.50
N VAL A 54 -8.94 8.91 1.01
CA VAL A 54 -8.63 8.73 -0.43
C VAL A 54 -9.31 7.51 -1.06
N TRP A 55 -9.51 6.44 -0.29
CA TRP A 55 -10.19 5.21 -0.71
C TRP A 55 -11.66 5.13 -0.26
N ILE A 56 -12.12 5.96 0.68
CA ILE A 56 -13.50 5.87 1.20
C ILE A 56 -14.50 6.21 0.09
N PRO A 57 -15.59 5.42 -0.08
CA PRO A 57 -16.63 5.70 -1.05
C PRO A 57 -17.22 7.10 -0.95
N ALA A 58 -17.47 7.74 -2.08
CA ALA A 58 -18.05 9.09 -2.14
C ALA A 58 -19.40 9.23 -1.40
N PRO A 59 -20.31 8.24 -1.42
CA PRO A 59 -21.54 8.28 -0.61
C PRO A 59 -21.31 8.37 0.91
N LEU A 60 -20.12 7.97 1.39
CA LEU A 60 -19.71 8.08 2.79
C LEU A 60 -18.88 9.34 3.07
N GLY A 61 -18.85 10.29 2.15
CA GLY A 61 -18.05 11.52 2.27
C GLY A 61 -16.57 11.36 1.99
N GLY A 62 -16.16 10.22 1.43
CA GLY A 62 -14.79 9.95 1.02
C GLY A 62 -14.43 10.57 -0.33
N ALA A 63 -13.15 10.53 -0.66
CA ALA A 63 -12.65 11.04 -1.93
C ALA A 63 -12.81 10.07 -3.10
N GLU A 64 -12.88 8.77 -2.83
CA GLU A 64 -13.00 7.72 -3.87
C GLU A 64 -12.12 8.01 -5.08
N SER A 65 -10.83 8.26 -4.81
CA SER A 65 -9.88 8.75 -5.81
C SER A 65 -9.63 7.73 -6.92
N ALA A 66 -9.50 8.19 -8.16
CA ALA A 66 -9.18 7.32 -9.29
C ALA A 66 -7.79 6.67 -9.14
N PRO A 67 -7.52 5.53 -9.80
CA PRO A 67 -6.25 4.81 -9.67
C PRO A 67 -5.00 5.67 -9.88
N THR A 68 -4.98 6.54 -10.89
CA THR A 68 -3.83 7.42 -11.16
C THR A 68 -3.68 8.53 -10.12
N GLU A 69 -4.77 8.99 -9.49
CA GLU A 69 -4.75 9.95 -8.38
C GLU A 69 -4.20 9.31 -7.10
N LEU A 70 -4.66 8.09 -6.78
CA LEU A 70 -4.15 7.29 -5.66
C LEU A 70 -2.65 7.03 -5.79
N LEU A 71 -2.23 6.60 -6.99
CA LEU A 71 -0.82 6.38 -7.31
C LEU A 71 0.02 7.63 -7.01
N ALA A 72 -0.45 8.81 -7.42
CA ALA A 72 0.26 10.07 -7.23
C ALA A 72 0.31 10.51 -5.76
N VAL A 73 -0.77 10.30 -4.99
CA VAL A 73 -0.79 10.61 -3.55
C VAL A 73 0.16 9.71 -2.78
N PHE A 74 0.13 8.39 -3.03
CA PHE A 74 1.03 7.46 -2.34
C PHE A 74 2.50 7.65 -2.75
N GLU A 75 2.78 8.02 -4.00
CA GLU A 75 4.11 8.42 -4.44
C GLU A 75 4.63 9.63 -3.66
N GLU A 76 3.81 10.67 -3.50
CA GLU A 76 4.19 11.89 -2.80
C GLU A 76 4.46 11.66 -1.31
N LEU A 77 3.56 10.94 -0.63
CA LEU A 77 3.73 10.63 0.79
C LEU A 77 4.95 9.74 1.05
N SER A 78 5.19 8.76 0.16
CA SER A 78 6.34 7.85 0.26
C SER A 78 7.67 8.53 -0.12
N TYR A 79 7.62 9.55 -0.97
CA TYR A 79 8.75 10.42 -1.23
C TYR A 79 9.14 11.24 0.01
N ALA A 80 8.15 11.74 0.75
CA ALA A 80 8.38 12.48 1.99
C ALA A 80 8.98 11.57 3.07
N ASP A 81 8.34 10.44 3.34
CA ASP A 81 8.81 9.40 4.25
C ASP A 81 8.20 8.04 3.92
N PRO A 82 9.03 6.99 3.71
CA PRO A 82 8.53 5.66 3.34
C PRO A 82 7.54 5.05 4.32
N SER A 83 7.75 5.22 5.63
CA SER A 83 6.86 4.68 6.66
C SER A 83 5.51 5.40 6.69
N THR A 84 5.50 6.72 6.51
CA THR A 84 4.26 7.50 6.43
C THR A 84 3.44 7.09 5.22
N GLY A 85 4.07 6.99 4.03
CA GLY A 85 3.39 6.49 2.83
C GLY A 85 2.81 5.09 3.03
N TRP A 86 3.55 4.19 3.69
CA TRP A 86 3.12 2.83 3.98
C TRP A 86 1.91 2.78 4.92
N VAL A 87 1.92 3.55 6.02
CA VAL A 87 0.78 3.61 6.95
C VAL A 87 -0.47 4.12 6.25
N VAL A 88 -0.35 5.23 5.50
CA VAL A 88 -1.51 5.81 4.82
C VAL A 88 -2.06 4.85 3.77
N MET A 89 -1.21 4.23 2.92
CA MET A 89 -1.70 3.30 1.90
C MET A 89 -2.40 2.08 2.51
N ALA A 90 -1.87 1.50 3.59
CA ALA A 90 -2.45 0.33 4.22
C ALA A 90 -3.79 0.65 4.88
N THR A 91 -3.82 1.62 5.80
CA THR A 91 -5.03 1.97 6.54
C THR A 91 -6.15 2.52 5.65
N THR A 92 -5.80 3.26 4.60
CA THR A 92 -6.82 3.80 3.67
C THR A 92 -7.40 2.75 2.74
N LEU A 93 -6.62 1.75 2.33
CA LEU A 93 -7.11 0.60 1.57
C LEU A 93 -8.17 -0.15 2.38
N GLU A 94 -7.90 -0.41 3.65
CA GLU A 94 -8.80 -1.10 4.56
C GLU A 94 -10.05 -0.25 4.88
N ASN A 95 -9.92 1.07 5.01
CA ASN A 95 -11.07 1.98 5.08
C ASN A 95 -11.95 1.89 3.82
N GLY A 96 -11.33 1.87 2.65
CA GLY A 96 -12.04 1.78 1.37
C GLY A 96 -12.82 0.49 1.22
N THR A 97 -12.20 -0.65 1.50
CA THR A 97 -12.85 -1.96 1.44
C THR A 97 -13.97 -2.11 2.47
N ALA A 98 -13.75 -1.62 3.70
CA ALA A 98 -14.80 -1.57 4.72
C ALA A 98 -16.01 -0.72 4.24
N GLY A 99 -15.75 0.47 3.72
CA GLY A 99 -16.81 1.35 3.19
C GLY A 99 -17.56 0.75 2.00
N ALA A 100 -16.86 0.05 1.10
CA ALA A 100 -17.43 -0.48 -0.12
C ALA A 100 -18.22 -1.78 0.10
N TYR A 101 -17.75 -2.68 0.98
CA TYR A 101 -18.23 -4.07 1.02
C TYR A 101 -18.94 -4.48 2.31
N LEU A 102 -18.79 -3.75 3.43
CA LEU A 102 -19.48 -4.10 4.68
C LEU A 102 -20.99 -3.76 4.63
N GLY A 103 -21.78 -4.43 5.47
CA GLY A 103 -23.19 -4.15 5.64
C GLY A 103 -23.47 -2.74 6.19
N ASP A 104 -24.72 -2.25 6.01
CA ASP A 104 -25.09 -0.88 6.35
C ASP A 104 -24.89 -0.56 7.85
N ASP A 105 -25.29 -1.45 8.76
CA ASP A 105 -25.12 -1.28 10.20
C ASP A 105 -23.65 -1.08 10.60
N ALA A 106 -22.75 -1.82 9.98
CA ALA A 106 -21.31 -1.70 10.23
C ALA A 106 -20.77 -0.36 9.72
N VAL A 107 -21.14 0.01 8.50
CA VAL A 107 -20.70 1.24 7.86
C VAL A 107 -21.22 2.47 8.62
N GLU A 108 -22.49 2.49 9.00
CA GLU A 108 -23.07 3.58 9.82
C GLU A 108 -22.29 3.78 11.11
N ARG A 109 -21.86 2.71 11.77
CA ARG A 109 -21.10 2.79 13.01
C ARG A 109 -19.64 3.17 12.82
N ILE A 110 -18.97 2.55 11.84
CA ILE A 110 -17.54 2.74 11.58
C ILE A 110 -17.26 4.16 11.09
N PHE A 111 -18.13 4.71 10.23
CA PHE A 111 -17.95 6.03 9.62
C PHE A 111 -18.76 7.16 10.27
N ALA A 112 -19.37 6.93 11.43
CA ALA A 112 -20.17 7.94 12.15
C ALA A 112 -19.36 9.14 12.70
N GLY A 113 -18.05 9.00 12.82
CA GLY A 113 -17.18 10.00 13.44
C GLY A 113 -16.90 11.22 12.54
N PRO A 114 -16.43 12.33 13.12
CA PRO A 114 -16.05 13.52 12.35
C PRO A 114 -14.76 13.36 11.57
N ARG A 115 -13.96 12.36 11.88
CA ARG A 115 -12.73 11.97 11.17
C ARG A 115 -12.90 10.58 10.58
N ALA A 116 -12.21 10.32 9.45
CA ALA A 116 -12.14 8.98 8.89
C ALA A 116 -11.63 7.98 9.94
N PRO A 117 -12.20 6.77 10.04
CA PRO A 117 -11.63 5.72 10.89
C PRO A 117 -10.23 5.36 10.40
N LEU A 118 -9.41 4.77 11.26
CA LEU A 118 -8.21 4.06 10.85
C LEU A 118 -8.44 2.58 11.13
N ILE A 119 -8.41 1.81 10.08
CA ILE A 119 -8.53 0.36 10.12
C ILE A 119 -7.15 -0.20 9.77
N ALA A 120 -6.64 -1.15 10.54
CA ALA A 120 -5.33 -1.74 10.30
C ALA A 120 -5.38 -3.25 10.47
N GLY A 121 -4.66 -3.98 9.64
CA GLY A 121 -4.70 -5.44 9.76
C GLY A 121 -3.88 -6.17 8.72
N GLN A 122 -4.38 -7.33 8.32
CA GLN A 122 -3.65 -8.23 7.44
C GLN A 122 -4.61 -9.15 6.67
N GLY A 123 -4.42 -9.22 5.36
CA GLY A 123 -5.26 -10.00 4.44
C GLY A 123 -4.52 -11.16 3.75
N THR A 124 -3.45 -11.74 4.32
CA THR A 124 -2.66 -12.78 3.63
C THR A 124 -2.64 -14.14 4.33
N ARG A 125 -2.89 -14.20 5.63
CA ARG A 125 -2.94 -15.45 6.40
C ARG A 125 -4.23 -15.49 7.22
N PRO A 126 -5.15 -16.43 6.94
CA PRO A 126 -6.41 -16.49 7.66
C PRO A 126 -6.23 -17.04 9.09
N GLY A 127 -7.00 -16.49 10.01
CA GLY A 127 -7.40 -17.12 11.25
C GLY A 127 -8.58 -18.06 10.99
N THR A 128 -9.31 -18.45 12.05
CA THR A 128 -10.51 -19.30 11.97
C THR A 128 -11.75 -18.46 12.28
N ALA A 129 -12.74 -18.50 11.40
CA ALA A 129 -14.05 -17.89 11.57
C ALA A 129 -15.10 -19.01 11.73
N VAL A 130 -15.51 -19.30 12.96
CA VAL A 130 -16.53 -20.31 13.25
C VAL A 130 -17.90 -19.68 13.08
N PRO A 131 -18.78 -20.21 12.20
CA PRO A 131 -20.14 -19.71 12.05
C PRO A 131 -20.93 -19.73 13.35
N GLU A 132 -21.57 -18.64 13.69
CA GLU A 132 -22.45 -18.47 14.85
C GLU A 132 -23.70 -17.69 14.40
N ASN A 133 -24.80 -17.79 15.14
CA ASN A 133 -26.05 -17.13 14.73
C ASN A 133 -25.85 -15.60 14.55
N GLY A 134 -26.00 -15.12 13.31
CA GLY A 134 -25.87 -13.71 12.92
C GLY A 134 -24.43 -13.22 12.69
N GLY A 135 -23.45 -14.13 12.58
CA GLY A 135 -22.07 -13.78 12.32
C GLY A 135 -21.06 -14.92 12.50
N PHE A 136 -19.90 -14.58 13.00
CA PHE A 136 -18.77 -15.51 13.17
C PHE A 136 -18.06 -15.28 14.50
N ARG A 137 -17.53 -16.36 15.06
CA ARG A 137 -16.58 -16.33 16.17
C ARG A 137 -15.17 -16.37 15.60
N LEU A 138 -14.47 -15.25 15.63
CA LEU A 138 -13.14 -15.10 15.04
C LEU A 138 -12.04 -15.39 16.06
N SER A 139 -11.09 -16.25 15.69
CA SER A 139 -9.88 -16.49 16.45
C SER A 139 -8.67 -16.61 15.53
N GLY A 140 -7.53 -16.10 15.96
CA GLY A 140 -6.29 -16.21 15.20
C GLY A 140 -5.20 -15.29 15.70
N GLN A 141 -4.08 -15.35 14.99
CA GLN A 141 -2.96 -14.46 15.16
C GLN A 141 -2.49 -13.99 13.79
N TRP A 142 -2.34 -12.68 13.63
CA TRP A 142 -1.94 -12.05 12.39
C TRP A 142 -0.70 -11.20 12.61
N SER A 143 0.09 -11.05 11.55
CA SER A 143 1.35 -10.30 11.58
C SER A 143 1.30 -9.14 10.61
N PHE A 144 2.13 -8.13 10.84
CA PHE A 144 2.32 -7.00 9.94
C PHE A 144 1.12 -6.05 9.80
N ALA A 145 0.39 -5.79 10.89
CA ALA A 145 -0.73 -4.83 10.90
C ALA A 145 -0.22 -3.37 10.88
N SER A 146 0.07 -2.87 9.71
CA SER A 146 0.62 -1.51 9.52
C SER A 146 -0.37 -0.43 9.98
N GLY A 147 0.10 0.49 10.83
CA GLY A 147 -0.76 1.55 11.39
C GLY A 147 -1.57 1.13 12.61
N MET A 148 -1.45 -0.10 13.11
CA MET A 148 -2.20 -0.62 14.26
C MET A 148 -2.15 0.29 15.50
N PRO A 149 -1.05 0.98 15.86
CA PRO A 149 -1.04 1.90 16.99
C PRO A 149 -2.00 3.10 16.89
N HIS A 150 -2.54 3.35 15.71
CA HIS A 150 -3.48 4.45 15.43
C HIS A 150 -4.89 3.97 15.10
N ALA A 151 -5.09 2.64 14.99
CA ALA A 151 -6.33 2.05 14.50
C ALA A 151 -7.45 2.04 15.55
N GLN A 152 -8.70 2.17 15.09
CA GLN A 152 -9.91 1.97 15.86
C GLN A 152 -10.53 0.60 15.59
N TYR A 153 -10.18 -0.03 14.47
CA TYR A 153 -10.65 -1.35 14.06
C TYR A 153 -9.51 -2.19 13.50
N ALA A 154 -9.62 -3.50 13.64
CA ALA A 154 -8.73 -4.46 12.99
C ALA A 154 -9.43 -5.09 11.78
N HIS A 155 -8.68 -5.22 10.68
CA HIS A 155 -9.05 -5.90 9.44
C HIS A 155 -8.34 -7.27 9.42
N SER A 156 -9.07 -8.35 9.55
CA SER A 156 -8.50 -9.68 9.75
C SER A 156 -9.10 -10.69 8.78
N LEU A 157 -8.24 -11.47 8.13
CA LEU A 157 -8.67 -12.56 7.26
C LEU A 157 -9.06 -13.78 8.11
N GLY A 158 -10.24 -14.35 7.88
CA GLY A 158 -10.76 -15.54 8.55
C GLY A 158 -11.22 -16.61 7.57
N ALA A 159 -10.70 -17.85 7.69
CA ALA A 159 -11.24 -19.00 6.98
C ALA A 159 -12.50 -19.48 7.67
N VAL A 160 -13.59 -19.62 6.94
CA VAL A 160 -14.88 -20.04 7.48
C VAL A 160 -14.86 -21.55 7.73
N GLU A 161 -15.08 -21.96 8.98
CA GLU A 161 -15.10 -23.39 9.33
C GLU A 161 -16.22 -24.14 8.62
N GLY A 162 -15.88 -25.24 7.94
CA GLY A 162 -16.84 -26.05 7.19
C GLY A 162 -17.18 -25.53 5.79
N SER A 163 -16.47 -24.51 5.29
CA SER A 163 -16.60 -23.92 3.95
C SER A 163 -15.23 -23.66 3.36
N ASP A 164 -15.17 -23.44 2.03
CA ASP A 164 -13.97 -22.96 1.33
C ASP A 164 -13.91 -21.43 1.33
N GLU A 165 -14.87 -20.75 1.94
CA GLU A 165 -14.92 -19.29 1.97
C GLU A 165 -13.89 -18.71 2.94
N VAL A 166 -13.35 -17.58 2.53
CA VAL A 166 -12.47 -16.74 3.35
C VAL A 166 -13.06 -15.36 3.42
N HIS A 167 -13.27 -14.87 4.63
CA HIS A 167 -13.87 -13.56 4.88
C HIS A 167 -12.84 -12.58 5.42
N ILE A 168 -13.02 -11.31 5.07
CA ILE A 168 -12.50 -10.20 5.85
C ILE A 168 -13.47 -9.97 7.00
N CYS A 169 -12.92 -9.89 8.20
CA CYS A 169 -13.64 -9.60 9.43
C CYS A 169 -13.11 -8.28 10.01
N VAL A 170 -13.98 -7.30 10.21
CA VAL A 170 -13.61 -6.03 10.83
C VAL A 170 -14.06 -6.04 12.28
N THR A 171 -13.09 -5.91 13.20
CA THR A 171 -13.29 -6.04 14.65
C THR A 171 -12.92 -4.74 15.35
N PRO A 172 -13.68 -4.27 16.37
CA PRO A 172 -13.25 -3.14 17.21
C PRO A 172 -11.89 -3.40 17.86
N ILE A 173 -11.08 -2.35 18.03
CA ILE A 173 -9.71 -2.48 18.55
C ILE A 173 -9.65 -3.00 19.98
N GLU A 174 -10.71 -2.84 20.76
CA GLU A 174 -10.84 -3.37 22.14
C GLU A 174 -10.87 -4.89 22.21
N ASP A 175 -11.25 -5.56 21.12
CA ASP A 175 -11.23 -7.03 21.01
C ASP A 175 -9.90 -7.57 20.48
N VAL A 176 -8.94 -6.69 20.23
CA VAL A 176 -7.64 -7.03 19.64
C VAL A 176 -6.55 -6.97 20.70
N LYS A 177 -5.78 -8.05 20.80
CA LYS A 177 -4.63 -8.16 21.70
C LYS A 177 -3.33 -7.88 20.93
N PRO A 178 -2.70 -6.70 21.08
CA PRO A 178 -1.42 -6.43 20.44
C PRO A 178 -0.32 -7.30 21.04
N LEU A 179 0.58 -7.81 20.20
CA LEU A 179 1.69 -8.66 20.63
C LEU A 179 3.03 -7.92 20.72
N GLY A 180 3.12 -6.69 20.20
CA GLY A 180 4.19 -5.74 20.49
C GLY A 180 5.59 -6.11 19.97
N ASN A 181 5.72 -6.87 18.89
CA ASN A 181 6.98 -7.44 18.38
C ASN A 181 7.52 -6.72 17.13
N TRP A 182 7.43 -5.39 17.05
CA TRP A 182 7.89 -4.64 15.88
C TRP A 182 9.34 -4.14 16.05
N ASP A 183 10.30 -5.09 16.04
CA ASP A 183 11.74 -4.80 16.00
C ASP A 183 12.33 -5.25 14.67
N VAL A 184 12.42 -4.33 13.73
CA VAL A 184 12.67 -4.59 12.30
C VAL A 184 13.78 -3.74 11.72
N LEU A 185 14.31 -4.14 10.56
CA LEU A 185 15.39 -3.45 9.86
C LEU A 185 14.95 -2.07 9.34
N GLY A 186 13.80 -2.01 8.65
CA GLY A 186 13.25 -0.81 8.01
C GLY A 186 11.74 -0.73 8.14
N LEU A 187 11.14 0.38 7.68
CA LEU A 187 9.73 0.71 7.88
C LEU A 187 9.34 0.72 9.38
N ARG A 188 10.26 1.11 10.24
CA ARG A 188 10.10 1.02 11.70
C ARG A 188 8.94 1.85 12.22
N ALA A 189 8.72 3.03 11.62
CA ALA A 189 7.62 3.93 12.03
C ALA A 189 6.23 3.49 11.56
N THR A 190 6.10 2.33 10.89
CA THR A 190 4.79 1.82 10.50
C THR A 190 4.01 1.18 11.64
N GLY A 191 4.71 0.77 12.72
CA GLY A 191 4.07 0.06 13.83
C GLY A 191 3.33 -1.19 13.39
N SER A 192 3.89 -1.94 12.43
CA SER A 192 3.22 -3.11 11.82
C SER A 192 3.30 -4.33 12.75
N ILE A 193 2.80 -4.15 13.97
CA ILE A 193 2.85 -5.15 15.04
C ILE A 193 2.03 -6.40 14.69
N ASP A 194 2.36 -7.50 15.34
CA ASP A 194 1.51 -8.69 15.37
C ASP A 194 0.38 -8.49 16.39
N TYR A 195 -0.74 -9.18 16.14
CA TYR A 195 -1.90 -9.14 17.03
C TYR A 195 -2.64 -10.47 17.04
N ALA A 196 -3.45 -10.67 18.07
CA ALA A 196 -4.32 -11.82 18.21
C ALA A 196 -5.77 -11.40 18.50
N ILE A 197 -6.72 -12.23 18.08
CA ILE A 197 -8.12 -12.17 18.45
C ILE A 197 -8.49 -13.54 19.04
N GLU A 198 -9.11 -13.55 20.20
CA GLU A 198 -9.38 -14.77 20.97
C GLU A 198 -10.90 -14.98 21.12
N GLY A 199 -11.57 -15.42 20.05
CA GLY A 199 -13.00 -15.73 20.06
C GLY A 199 -13.92 -14.50 20.07
N ALA A 200 -13.54 -13.42 19.42
CA ALA A 200 -14.43 -12.25 19.28
C ALA A 200 -15.62 -12.58 18.38
N PHE A 201 -16.81 -12.14 18.76
CA PHE A 201 -17.99 -12.25 17.90
C PHE A 201 -17.98 -11.11 16.88
N VAL A 202 -18.00 -11.45 15.60
CA VAL A 202 -18.06 -10.52 14.48
C VAL A 202 -19.41 -10.67 13.79
N PRO A 203 -20.30 -9.68 13.85
CA PRO A 203 -21.57 -9.72 13.14
C PRO A 203 -21.36 -9.88 11.63
N GLU A 204 -22.27 -10.53 10.94
CA GLU A 204 -22.21 -10.74 9.49
C GLU A 204 -22.05 -9.41 8.73
N SER A 205 -22.71 -8.33 9.18
CA SER A 205 -22.57 -6.98 8.59
C SER A 205 -21.15 -6.40 8.68
N TYR A 206 -20.29 -6.91 9.57
CA TYR A 206 -18.87 -6.52 9.71
C TYR A 206 -17.93 -7.44 8.93
N THR A 207 -18.47 -8.28 8.05
CA THR A 207 -17.67 -9.18 7.21
C THR A 207 -18.01 -9.04 5.73
N HIS A 208 -17.07 -9.42 4.89
CA HIS A 208 -17.31 -9.65 3.47
C HIS A 208 -16.39 -10.73 2.94
N VAL A 209 -16.79 -11.41 1.87
CA VAL A 209 -15.95 -12.40 1.19
C VAL A 209 -14.67 -11.73 0.67
N PHE A 210 -13.52 -12.35 0.89
CA PHE A 210 -12.21 -11.78 0.52
C PHE A 210 -12.07 -11.47 -0.97
N THR A 211 -12.65 -12.33 -1.83
CA THR A 211 -12.60 -12.18 -3.28
C THR A 211 -13.73 -11.33 -3.86
N LEU A 212 -14.55 -10.68 -3.00
CA LEU A 212 -15.65 -9.85 -3.45
C LEU A 212 -15.15 -8.63 -4.24
N ASP A 213 -15.72 -8.41 -5.41
CA ASP A 213 -15.39 -7.33 -6.34
C ASP A 213 -16.63 -6.57 -6.85
N GLU A 214 -17.81 -6.88 -6.28
CA GLU A 214 -19.07 -6.13 -6.48
C GLU A 214 -19.33 -5.30 -5.22
N PRO A 215 -19.12 -3.97 -5.27
CA PRO A 215 -19.30 -3.12 -4.11
C PRO A 215 -20.78 -2.91 -3.80
N LEU A 216 -21.11 -2.84 -2.51
CA LEU A 216 -22.43 -2.38 -2.04
C LEU A 216 -22.55 -0.85 -2.16
N ARG A 217 -21.41 -0.13 -2.13
CA ARG A 217 -21.32 1.33 -2.21
C ARG A 217 -20.07 1.74 -2.98
N GLY A 218 -20.15 2.92 -3.62
CA GLY A 218 -19.07 3.46 -4.43
C GLY A 218 -19.15 3.03 -5.89
N GLY A 219 -18.20 3.49 -6.68
CA GLY A 219 -18.16 3.31 -8.13
C GLY A 219 -17.24 2.21 -8.63
N ALA A 220 -16.79 2.39 -9.86
CA ALA A 220 -16.01 1.39 -10.60
C ALA A 220 -14.66 1.04 -9.95
N LEU A 221 -14.10 1.93 -9.11
CA LEU A 221 -12.83 1.70 -8.41
C LEU A 221 -12.80 0.36 -7.66
N TYR A 222 -13.89 0.03 -6.95
CA TYR A 222 -13.94 -1.16 -6.09
C TYR A 222 -14.10 -2.46 -6.88
N ARG A 223 -14.40 -2.39 -8.17
CA ARG A 223 -14.42 -3.55 -9.07
C ARG A 223 -13.03 -4.12 -9.37
N LEU A 224 -11.98 -3.45 -8.91
CA LEU A 224 -10.61 -3.99 -8.92
C LEU A 224 -10.44 -5.16 -7.95
N GLY A 225 -11.28 -5.24 -6.90
CA GLY A 225 -11.06 -6.19 -5.81
C GLY A 225 -9.85 -5.82 -4.92
N LEU A 226 -9.76 -6.43 -3.75
CA LEU A 226 -8.78 -6.08 -2.72
C LEU A 226 -7.32 -6.21 -3.21
N VAL A 227 -7.02 -7.27 -3.95
CA VAL A 227 -5.64 -7.55 -4.38
C VAL A 227 -5.13 -6.48 -5.35
N ASP A 228 -5.89 -6.16 -6.39
CA ASP A 228 -5.46 -5.16 -7.38
C ASP A 228 -5.42 -3.75 -6.78
N GLN A 229 -6.32 -3.45 -5.83
CA GLN A 229 -6.24 -2.21 -5.04
C GLN A 229 -4.91 -2.13 -4.25
N ALA A 230 -4.46 -3.23 -3.64
CA ALA A 230 -3.16 -3.27 -2.97
C ALA A 230 -1.99 -3.02 -3.93
N LEU A 231 -2.08 -3.43 -5.21
CA LEU A 231 -1.02 -3.18 -6.19
C LEU A 231 -0.83 -1.68 -6.47
N ILE A 232 -1.91 -0.85 -6.44
CA ILE A 232 -1.79 0.62 -6.57
C ILE A 232 -0.94 1.18 -5.43
N CYS A 233 -1.26 0.77 -4.21
CA CYS A 233 -0.61 1.19 -2.98
C CYS A 233 0.90 0.96 -3.05
N HIS A 234 1.30 -0.28 -3.30
CA HIS A 234 2.71 -0.66 -3.37
C HIS A 234 3.43 -0.04 -4.57
N SER A 235 2.75 0.16 -5.70
CA SER A 235 3.32 0.84 -6.87
C SER A 235 3.64 2.30 -6.56
N GLY A 236 2.72 3.04 -5.95
CA GLY A 236 2.93 4.43 -5.53
C GLY A 236 4.05 4.55 -4.51
N TRP A 237 4.09 3.64 -3.53
CA TRP A 237 5.15 3.57 -2.54
C TRP A 237 6.53 3.39 -3.18
N ALA A 238 6.69 2.43 -4.08
CA ALA A 238 7.97 2.15 -4.74
C ALA A 238 8.44 3.32 -5.62
N LEU A 239 7.51 4.01 -6.30
CA LEU A 239 7.81 5.22 -7.07
C LEU A 239 8.36 6.35 -6.18
N GLY A 240 7.70 6.63 -5.06
CA GLY A 240 8.10 7.69 -4.14
C GLY A 240 9.48 7.45 -3.52
N VAL A 241 9.68 6.26 -2.96
CA VAL A 241 10.95 5.88 -2.31
C VAL A 241 12.12 5.86 -3.31
N GLY A 242 11.91 5.28 -4.51
CA GLY A 242 12.94 5.22 -5.54
C GLY A 242 13.34 6.60 -6.06
N ARG A 243 12.39 7.49 -6.26
CA ARG A 243 12.67 8.87 -6.64
C ARG A 243 13.44 9.61 -5.55
N ARG A 244 13.03 9.44 -4.27
CA ARG A 244 13.71 10.07 -3.13
C ARG A 244 15.16 9.64 -3.01
N LEU A 245 15.47 8.36 -3.20
CA LEU A 245 16.83 7.82 -3.17
C LEU A 245 17.74 8.51 -4.21
N LEU A 246 17.28 8.64 -5.46
CA LEU A 246 18.05 9.27 -6.52
C LEU A 246 18.24 10.76 -6.26
N ASP A 247 17.21 11.47 -5.84
CA ASP A 247 17.28 12.90 -5.53
C ASP A 247 18.19 13.18 -4.33
N GLU A 248 18.18 12.31 -3.31
CA GLU A 248 19.07 12.45 -2.16
C GLU A 248 20.53 12.22 -2.54
N LEU A 249 20.81 11.21 -3.37
CA LEU A 249 22.15 10.95 -3.85
C LEU A 249 22.66 12.12 -4.73
N ALA A 250 21.82 12.68 -5.58
CA ALA A 250 22.17 13.85 -6.40
C ALA A 250 22.50 15.08 -5.53
N ARG A 251 21.66 15.35 -4.50
CA ARG A 251 21.93 16.43 -3.52
C ARG A 251 23.22 16.20 -2.75
N HIS A 252 23.46 14.97 -2.31
CA HIS A 252 24.69 14.60 -1.61
C HIS A 252 25.94 14.82 -2.49
N ALA A 253 25.89 14.39 -3.77
CA ALA A 253 26.99 14.60 -4.71
C ALA A 253 27.25 16.09 -4.97
N ALA A 254 26.21 16.89 -5.19
CA ALA A 254 26.31 18.33 -5.41
C ALA A 254 26.90 19.06 -4.21
N ALA A 255 26.47 18.75 -2.98
CA ALA A 255 26.95 19.38 -1.74
C ALA A 255 28.43 19.12 -1.46
N ARG A 256 29.03 18.10 -2.07
CA ARG A 256 30.44 17.71 -1.92
C ARG A 256 31.29 18.04 -3.15
N SER A 257 30.74 18.68 -4.14
CA SER A 257 31.45 19.10 -5.36
C SER A 257 32.61 20.03 -4.99
N GLY A 258 33.76 19.84 -5.62
CA GLY A 258 34.99 20.64 -5.38
C GLY A 258 35.88 20.15 -4.24
N ARG A 259 35.54 19.03 -3.54
CA ARG A 259 36.36 18.45 -2.47
C ARG A 259 37.25 17.31 -3.00
N PRO A 260 38.49 17.11 -2.50
CA PRO A 260 39.30 15.98 -2.89
C PRO A 260 38.60 14.63 -2.66
N GLY A 261 38.69 13.71 -3.60
CA GLY A 261 38.08 12.37 -3.50
C GLY A 261 36.56 12.33 -3.59
N GLN A 262 35.94 13.40 -4.08
CA GLN A 262 34.49 13.49 -4.25
C GLN A 262 33.93 12.57 -5.33
N ILE A 263 32.78 11.97 -5.08
CA ILE A 263 32.09 11.13 -6.06
C ILE A 263 31.64 11.92 -7.29
N ALA A 264 31.32 13.21 -7.12
CA ALA A 264 30.90 14.12 -8.19
C ALA A 264 31.93 14.32 -9.32
N ALA A 265 33.19 13.92 -9.12
CA ALA A 265 34.25 13.95 -10.15
C ALA A 265 34.50 12.58 -10.80
N SER A 266 33.77 11.55 -10.43
CA SER A 266 34.01 10.16 -10.87
C SER A 266 33.12 9.80 -12.09
N ASP A 267 33.76 9.43 -13.18
CA ASP A 267 33.04 8.91 -14.37
C ASP A 267 32.27 7.61 -14.06
N ALA A 268 32.76 6.80 -13.11
CA ALA A 268 32.05 5.62 -12.64
C ALA A 268 30.77 6.00 -11.94
N PHE A 269 30.77 7.06 -11.11
CA PHE A 269 29.54 7.59 -10.51
C PHE A 269 28.59 8.14 -11.56
N HIS A 270 29.06 8.96 -12.51
CA HIS A 270 28.22 9.54 -13.55
C HIS A 270 27.53 8.46 -14.39
N THR A 271 28.29 7.43 -14.80
CA THR A 271 27.75 6.30 -15.55
C THR A 271 26.74 5.49 -14.73
N GLY A 272 27.05 5.21 -13.47
CA GLY A 272 26.16 4.49 -12.54
C GLY A 272 24.85 5.24 -12.30
N PHE A 273 24.95 6.55 -12.04
CA PHE A 273 23.78 7.41 -11.81
C PHE A 273 22.89 7.48 -13.05
N ALA A 274 23.48 7.67 -14.25
CA ALA A 274 22.71 7.70 -15.48
C ALA A 274 21.97 6.37 -15.76
N ARG A 275 22.59 5.22 -15.45
CA ARG A 275 21.96 3.90 -15.58
C ARG A 275 20.80 3.72 -14.56
N ALA A 276 21.03 4.09 -13.32
CA ALA A 276 19.98 4.02 -12.28
C ALA A 276 18.79 4.93 -12.62
N GLU A 277 19.05 6.16 -13.05
CA GLU A 277 18.01 7.11 -13.49
C GLU A 277 17.22 6.57 -14.69
N ALA A 278 17.90 6.01 -15.70
CA ALA A 278 17.25 5.43 -16.88
C ALA A 278 16.38 4.21 -16.52
N ALA A 279 16.88 3.30 -15.69
CA ALA A 279 16.13 2.13 -15.23
C ALA A 279 14.89 2.56 -14.42
N PHE A 280 15.05 3.47 -13.48
CA PHE A 280 13.94 3.98 -12.67
C PHE A 280 12.88 4.68 -13.52
N ARG A 281 13.27 5.52 -14.49
CA ARG A 281 12.32 6.18 -15.41
C ARG A 281 11.58 5.18 -16.29
N ALA A 282 12.24 4.15 -16.78
CA ALA A 282 11.59 3.11 -17.58
C ALA A 282 10.57 2.32 -16.76
N ALA A 283 10.94 1.89 -15.54
CA ALA A 283 10.03 1.20 -14.63
C ALA A 283 8.83 2.08 -14.22
N SER A 284 9.09 3.37 -13.93
CA SER A 284 8.04 4.35 -13.60
C SER A 284 7.06 4.57 -14.76
N ALA A 285 7.56 4.63 -15.99
CA ALA A 285 6.72 4.76 -17.18
C ALA A 285 5.81 3.54 -17.37
N LEU A 286 6.34 2.32 -17.15
CA LEU A 286 5.55 1.09 -17.19
C LEU A 286 4.43 1.12 -16.15
N VAL A 287 4.74 1.46 -14.89
CA VAL A 287 3.72 1.56 -13.82
C VAL A 287 2.62 2.54 -14.21
N ARG A 288 2.98 3.76 -14.60
CA ARG A 288 2.00 4.82 -14.94
C ARG A 288 1.13 4.44 -16.13
N GLN A 289 1.75 3.88 -17.19
CA GLN A 289 1.00 3.42 -18.36
C GLN A 289 0.01 2.33 -18.00
N THR A 290 0.45 1.32 -17.25
CA THR A 290 -0.37 0.16 -16.89
C THR A 290 -1.57 0.57 -16.02
N TRP A 291 -1.37 1.51 -15.05
CA TRP A 291 -2.47 2.02 -14.24
C TRP A 291 -3.41 2.96 -15.01
N ALA A 292 -2.90 3.76 -15.94
CA ALA A 292 -3.74 4.55 -16.84
C ALA A 292 -4.59 3.67 -17.78
N ASP A 293 -4.06 2.52 -18.21
CA ASP A 293 -4.81 1.55 -19.00
C ASP A 293 -5.93 0.90 -18.17
N ALA A 294 -5.64 0.50 -16.92
CA ALA A 294 -6.64 -0.05 -16.00
C ALA A 294 -7.73 0.99 -15.67
N GLU A 295 -7.36 2.24 -15.44
CA GLU A 295 -8.30 3.33 -15.19
C GLU A 295 -9.26 3.53 -16.36
N ARG A 296 -8.78 3.54 -17.61
CA ARG A 296 -9.64 3.62 -18.81
C ARG A 296 -10.62 2.45 -18.90
N ILE A 297 -10.20 1.23 -18.58
CA ILE A 297 -11.09 0.06 -18.56
C ILE A 297 -12.22 0.28 -17.55
N LEU A 298 -11.91 0.80 -16.36
CA LEU A 298 -12.91 1.11 -15.34
C LEU A 298 -13.86 2.25 -15.78
N GLU A 299 -13.35 3.30 -16.44
CA GLU A 299 -14.15 4.40 -16.97
C GLU A 299 -15.15 3.92 -18.03
N ASP A 300 -14.75 2.96 -18.86
CA ASP A 300 -15.60 2.34 -19.87
C ASP A 300 -16.59 1.32 -19.25
N GLY A 301 -16.63 1.19 -17.93
CA GLY A 301 -17.51 0.28 -17.19
C GLY A 301 -17.07 -1.18 -17.20
N GLY A 302 -15.86 -1.45 -17.69
CA GLY A 302 -15.24 -2.78 -17.71
C GLY A 302 -14.55 -3.15 -16.41
N ARG A 303 -13.84 -4.31 -16.46
CA ARG A 303 -12.90 -4.78 -15.43
C ARG A 303 -11.60 -5.19 -16.10
N PRO A 304 -10.44 -5.04 -15.41
CA PRO A 304 -9.20 -5.64 -15.89
C PRO A 304 -9.40 -7.13 -16.18
N GLY A 305 -8.99 -7.57 -17.37
CA GLY A 305 -8.91 -9.00 -17.68
C GLY A 305 -7.54 -9.55 -17.32
N VAL A 306 -7.37 -10.87 -17.44
CA VAL A 306 -6.16 -11.61 -17.02
C VAL A 306 -4.86 -10.94 -17.52
N ARG A 307 -4.81 -10.52 -18.79
CA ARG A 307 -3.65 -9.83 -19.36
C ARG A 307 -3.38 -8.49 -18.66
N GLN A 308 -4.41 -7.71 -18.37
CA GLN A 308 -4.23 -6.43 -17.68
C GLN A 308 -3.79 -6.64 -16.23
N GLU A 309 -4.39 -7.59 -15.52
CA GLU A 309 -3.99 -7.97 -14.16
C GLU A 309 -2.53 -8.48 -14.13
N THR A 310 -2.10 -9.25 -15.16
CA THR A 310 -0.70 -9.64 -15.34
C THR A 310 0.21 -8.43 -15.49
N MET A 311 -0.20 -7.44 -16.27
CA MET A 311 0.61 -6.22 -16.46
C MET A 311 0.72 -5.38 -15.19
N LEU A 312 -0.34 -5.29 -14.37
CA LEU A 312 -0.32 -4.62 -13.06
C LEU A 312 0.72 -5.28 -12.13
N ARG A 313 0.69 -6.60 -12.02
CA ARG A 313 1.62 -7.39 -11.21
C ARG A 313 3.06 -7.32 -11.72
N LEU A 314 3.25 -7.39 -13.04
CA LEU A 314 4.56 -7.23 -13.68
C LEU A 314 5.15 -5.86 -13.43
N ALA A 315 4.35 -4.79 -13.58
CA ALA A 315 4.79 -3.41 -13.38
C ALA A 315 5.23 -3.17 -11.92
N LEU A 316 4.45 -3.68 -10.94
CA LEU A 316 4.83 -3.61 -9.52
C LEU A 316 6.12 -4.39 -9.23
N ASN A 317 6.25 -5.62 -9.72
CA ASN A 317 7.47 -6.41 -9.52
C ASN A 317 8.69 -5.72 -10.13
N HIS A 318 8.54 -5.15 -11.32
CA HIS A 318 9.64 -4.46 -12.00
C HIS A 318 10.08 -3.19 -11.28
N ILE A 319 9.14 -2.34 -10.85
CA ILE A 319 9.50 -1.13 -10.08
C ILE A 319 10.10 -1.47 -8.72
N THR A 320 9.62 -2.52 -8.04
CA THR A 320 10.15 -2.97 -6.75
C THR A 320 11.58 -3.52 -6.89
N SER A 321 11.87 -4.32 -7.94
CA SER A 321 13.22 -4.76 -8.24
C SER A 321 14.14 -3.58 -8.57
N THR A 322 13.67 -2.64 -9.39
CA THR A 322 14.41 -1.43 -9.76
C THR A 322 14.69 -0.56 -8.52
N LEU A 323 13.72 -0.46 -7.59
CA LEU A 323 13.90 0.24 -6.32
C LEU A 323 15.05 -0.35 -5.50
N THR A 324 15.10 -1.68 -5.34
CA THR A 324 16.18 -2.35 -4.57
C THR A 324 17.54 -2.20 -5.22
N ASP A 325 17.64 -2.24 -6.55
CA ASP A 325 18.87 -1.99 -7.29
C ASP A 325 19.32 -0.52 -7.14
N THR A 326 18.37 0.40 -7.22
CA THR A 326 18.59 1.84 -6.96
C THR A 326 19.09 2.07 -5.54
N ALA A 327 18.47 1.44 -4.53
CA ALA A 327 18.86 1.58 -3.13
C ALA A 327 20.30 1.08 -2.90
N ARG A 328 20.66 -0.08 -3.48
CA ARG A 328 22.03 -0.61 -3.43
C ARG A 328 23.04 0.33 -4.06
N PHE A 329 22.73 0.86 -5.24
CA PHE A 329 23.59 1.84 -5.91
C PHE A 329 23.76 3.11 -5.07
N CYS A 330 22.66 3.70 -4.55
CA CYS A 330 22.69 4.92 -3.76
C CYS A 330 23.48 4.74 -2.45
N TYR A 331 23.32 3.60 -1.77
CA TYR A 331 24.05 3.27 -0.58
C TYR A 331 25.57 3.13 -0.85
N ALA A 332 25.96 2.37 -1.88
CA ALA A 332 27.35 2.19 -2.27
C ALA A 332 28.03 3.50 -2.70
N ALA A 333 27.34 4.32 -3.50
CA ALA A 333 27.83 5.63 -3.93
C ALA A 333 27.91 6.66 -2.78
N GLY A 334 27.02 6.57 -1.78
CA GLY A 334 27.04 7.41 -0.57
C GLY A 334 28.26 7.15 0.33
N GLY A 335 28.90 6.00 0.18
CA GLY A 335 30.10 5.61 0.91
C GLY A 335 29.90 5.66 2.42
N THR A 336 30.91 6.13 3.17
CA THR A 336 30.86 6.19 4.65
C THR A 336 29.77 7.10 5.20
N SER A 337 29.22 8.01 4.41
CA SER A 337 28.10 8.85 4.83
C SER A 337 26.81 8.06 4.97
N ALA A 338 26.63 7.00 4.16
CA ALA A 338 25.47 6.13 4.22
C ALA A 338 25.49 5.17 5.43
N LEU A 339 26.62 5.03 6.13
CA LEU A 339 26.74 4.21 7.35
C LEU A 339 26.17 4.90 8.59
N ARG A 340 26.09 6.23 8.57
CA ARG A 340 25.66 7.02 9.74
C ARG A 340 24.15 7.16 9.75
N ASP A 341 23.59 7.34 10.95
CA ASP A 341 22.17 7.71 11.08
C ASP A 341 21.83 8.90 10.22
N GLY A 342 20.72 8.80 9.53
CA GLY A 342 20.24 9.81 8.63
C GLY A 342 19.41 9.24 7.48
N LEU A 343 18.97 10.15 6.62
CA LEU A 343 18.01 9.85 5.58
C LEU A 343 18.47 8.73 4.62
N THR A 344 19.73 8.77 4.16
CA THR A 344 20.23 7.81 3.17
C THR A 344 20.17 6.36 3.68
N GLN A 345 20.65 6.11 4.92
CA GLN A 345 20.61 4.74 5.47
C GLN A 345 19.19 4.33 5.83
N ARG A 346 18.31 5.23 6.26
CA ARG A 346 16.90 4.96 6.51
C ARG A 346 16.20 4.55 5.21
N LEU A 347 16.33 5.34 4.14
CA LEU A 347 15.77 5.01 2.82
C LEU A 347 16.25 3.64 2.30
N PHE A 348 17.53 3.30 2.51
CA PHE A 348 18.06 1.99 2.13
C PHE A 348 17.37 0.85 2.89
N ARG A 349 17.22 0.97 4.21
CA ARG A 349 16.56 -0.04 5.06
C ARG A 349 15.08 -0.19 4.71
N ASP A 350 14.39 0.92 4.54
CA ASP A 350 12.98 0.97 4.21
C ASP A 350 12.69 0.38 2.84
N ALA A 351 13.52 0.71 1.83
CA ALA A 351 13.39 0.14 0.48
C ALA A 351 13.48 -1.39 0.49
N HIS A 352 14.46 -1.95 1.25
CA HIS A 352 14.62 -3.40 1.34
C HIS A 352 13.52 -4.07 2.17
N ALA A 353 13.04 -3.41 3.23
CA ALA A 353 11.93 -3.91 4.04
C ALA A 353 10.61 -3.97 3.23
N GLY A 354 10.26 -2.89 2.53
CA GLY A 354 9.03 -2.85 1.74
C GLY A 354 9.06 -3.76 0.51
N ALA A 355 10.24 -3.93 -0.10
CA ALA A 355 10.43 -4.85 -1.24
C ALA A 355 10.23 -6.33 -0.88
N ALA A 356 10.24 -6.69 0.40
CA ALA A 356 9.98 -8.05 0.86
C ALA A 356 8.48 -8.42 0.89
N HIS A 357 7.60 -7.50 0.54
CA HIS A 357 6.15 -7.75 0.57
C HIS A 357 5.73 -8.80 -0.47
N ILE A 358 4.74 -9.62 -0.12
CA ILE A 358 4.29 -10.78 -0.91
C ILE A 358 3.79 -10.41 -2.31
N THR A 359 3.23 -9.21 -2.50
CA THR A 359 2.76 -8.70 -3.81
C THR A 359 3.88 -8.62 -4.86
N SER A 360 5.14 -8.52 -4.41
CA SER A 360 6.34 -8.46 -5.26
C SER A 360 7.18 -9.74 -5.17
N GLY A 361 6.57 -10.85 -4.71
CA GLY A 361 7.25 -12.12 -4.55
C GLY A 361 7.63 -12.79 -5.89
N PRO A 362 8.67 -13.64 -5.90
CA PRO A 362 9.14 -14.31 -7.11
C PRO A 362 8.09 -15.23 -7.75
N GLN A 363 7.15 -15.76 -6.95
CA GLN A 363 6.04 -16.57 -7.45
C GLN A 363 5.09 -15.75 -8.33
N VAL A 364 4.83 -14.48 -7.97
CA VAL A 364 3.98 -13.58 -8.77
C VAL A 364 4.64 -13.30 -10.12
N LEU A 365 5.95 -13.01 -10.11
CA LEU A 365 6.71 -12.75 -11.34
C LEU A 365 6.77 -14.00 -12.25
N ALA A 366 6.90 -15.19 -11.67
CA ALA A 366 6.88 -16.45 -12.43
C ALA A 366 5.50 -16.68 -13.10
N ALA A 367 4.40 -16.39 -12.38
CA ALA A 367 3.05 -16.47 -12.93
C ALA A 367 2.84 -15.46 -14.06
N CYS A 368 3.32 -14.22 -13.92
CA CYS A 368 3.33 -13.24 -15.01
C CYS A 368 4.06 -13.79 -16.25
N GLY A 369 5.23 -14.40 -16.07
CA GLY A 369 6.00 -14.98 -17.17
C GLY A 369 5.25 -16.13 -17.88
N ARG A 370 4.52 -16.97 -17.14
CA ARG A 370 3.69 -18.04 -17.71
C ARG A 370 2.56 -17.48 -18.57
N GLU A 371 1.84 -16.50 -18.08
CA GLU A 371 0.73 -15.86 -18.82
C GLU A 371 1.24 -15.16 -20.08
N LEU A 372 2.29 -14.34 -19.96
CA LEU A 372 2.87 -13.60 -21.08
C LEU A 372 3.44 -14.50 -22.18
N ALA A 373 3.97 -15.67 -21.81
CA ALA A 373 4.46 -16.69 -22.75
C ALA A 373 3.34 -17.55 -23.37
N GLY A 374 2.06 -17.33 -22.99
CA GLY A 374 0.93 -18.14 -23.47
C GLY A 374 0.88 -19.55 -22.86
N LEU A 375 1.48 -19.76 -21.71
CA LEU A 375 1.56 -21.06 -21.02
C LEU A 375 0.51 -21.22 -19.90
N ALA A 376 -0.47 -20.32 -19.81
CA ALA A 376 -1.56 -20.34 -18.86
C ALA A 376 -2.94 -20.16 -19.52
N PRO A 377 -3.28 -20.94 -20.57
CA PRO A 377 -4.56 -20.78 -21.26
C PRO A 377 -5.72 -21.19 -20.35
N GLY A 378 -6.74 -20.33 -20.21
CA GLY A 378 -7.92 -20.59 -19.37
C GLY A 378 -7.65 -20.50 -17.86
N GLU A 379 -6.53 -19.93 -17.45
CA GLU A 379 -6.25 -19.59 -16.07
C GLU A 379 -6.63 -18.12 -15.80
N SER A 380 -6.98 -17.81 -14.55
CA SER A 380 -7.24 -16.45 -14.06
C SER A 380 -6.42 -16.20 -12.78
N TRP A 381 -6.22 -14.92 -12.44
CA TRP A 381 -5.51 -14.56 -11.23
C TRP A 381 -6.38 -14.85 -9.99
N VAL A 382 -5.84 -15.66 -9.10
CA VAL A 382 -6.37 -15.88 -7.75
C VAL A 382 -5.30 -15.43 -6.76
N VAL A 383 -5.56 -14.33 -6.09
CA VAL A 383 -4.63 -13.67 -5.16
C VAL A 383 -3.26 -13.40 -5.81
N PHE A 384 -2.26 -14.27 -5.60
CA PHE A 384 -0.88 -14.11 -6.07
C PHE A 384 -0.45 -15.19 -7.06
N GLY A 385 -1.36 -16.00 -7.56
CA GLY A 385 -1.11 -17.08 -8.51
C GLY A 385 -2.12 -17.12 -9.65
N LEU A 386 -1.84 -17.94 -10.66
CA LEU A 386 -2.76 -18.26 -11.74
C LEU A 386 -3.34 -19.65 -11.50
N GLU A 387 -4.65 -19.77 -11.52
CA GLU A 387 -5.41 -20.98 -11.32
C GLU A 387 -6.42 -21.20 -12.45
N PRO A 388 -6.87 -22.42 -12.75
CA PRO A 388 -7.93 -22.68 -13.71
C PRO A 388 -9.18 -21.85 -13.39
N ALA A 389 -9.75 -21.20 -14.44
CA ALA A 389 -10.93 -20.34 -14.32
C ALA A 389 -12.22 -21.15 -14.11
#